data_34113b09f51765e0473ce57ec8cdb73f
#
_entry.id   34113b09f51765e0473ce57ec8cdb73f
#
_cell.length_a   1.000
_cell.length_b   1.000
_cell.length_c   1.000
_cell.angle_alpha   90.00
_cell.angle_beta   90.00
_cell.angle_gamma   90.00
#
_symmetry.space_group_name_H-M   'P 1'
#
loop_
_entity.id
_entity.type
_entity.pdbx_description
1 polymer ?
#
loop_
_entity_poly.entity_id
_entity_poly.type
_entity_poly.pdbx_seq_one_letter_code
_entity_poly.pdbx_strand_id
1 'polypeptide(L)'
;MNRTALERIASREVEALRRKLPPEMAERAMDVPVVLLARPTKAMVREDGLDPDLLGLFVGPNRAEGADGGDPLPPEILLFLDNLWDYAEGDENAFREEVRVTYFHELGHYLGLEEGDLEERGLE
;
A
#
# COMPACT_ATOMS: atom_id res chain seq x y z
N MET A 1 -7.95 0.74 -19.51
CA MET A 1 -8.67 -0.17 -18.60
C MET A 1 -9.53 0.66 -17.66
N ASN A 2 -10.75 0.22 -17.39
CA ASN A 2 -11.64 1.00 -16.52
C ASN A 2 -11.32 0.78 -15.03
N ARG A 3 -11.90 1.65 -14.18
CA ARG A 3 -11.65 1.62 -12.74
C ARG A 3 -12.03 0.28 -12.12
N THR A 4 -13.19 -0.28 -12.48
CA THR A 4 -13.65 -1.55 -11.93
C THR A 4 -12.65 -2.67 -12.19
N ALA A 5 -12.09 -2.71 -13.39
CA ALA A 5 -11.08 -3.71 -13.74
C ALA A 5 -9.79 -3.50 -12.94
N LEU A 6 -9.33 -2.25 -12.80
CA LEU A 6 -8.15 -1.95 -12.01
C LEU A 6 -8.33 -2.34 -10.54
N GLU A 7 -9.49 -2.03 -9.96
CA GLU A 7 -9.80 -2.38 -8.59
C GLU A 7 -9.80 -3.90 -8.37
N ARG A 8 -10.40 -4.64 -9.31
CA ARG A 8 -10.46 -6.10 -9.22
C ARG A 8 -9.06 -6.71 -9.28
N ILE A 9 -8.24 -6.24 -10.20
CA ILE A 9 -6.87 -6.73 -10.34
C ILE A 9 -6.08 -6.42 -9.08
N ALA A 10 -6.15 -5.16 -8.61
CA ALA A 10 -5.41 -4.74 -7.43
C ALA A 10 -5.82 -5.54 -6.19
N SER A 11 -7.12 -5.75 -5.99
CA SER A 11 -7.62 -6.54 -4.85
C SER A 11 -7.10 -7.97 -4.87
N ARG A 12 -7.08 -8.59 -6.04
CA ARG A 12 -6.57 -9.95 -6.20
C ARG A 12 -5.08 -10.03 -5.90
N GLU A 13 -4.31 -9.04 -6.34
CA GLU A 13 -2.87 -9.03 -6.11
C GLU A 13 -2.54 -8.83 -4.63
N VAL A 14 -3.27 -7.95 -3.95
CA VAL A 14 -3.11 -7.74 -2.51
C VAL A 14 -3.42 -9.03 -1.76
N GLU A 15 -4.53 -9.69 -2.06
CA GLU A 15 -4.89 -10.95 -1.42
C GLU A 15 -3.87 -12.05 -1.68
N ALA A 16 -3.42 -12.18 -2.92
CA ALA A 16 -2.43 -13.19 -3.28
C ALA A 16 -1.13 -12.98 -2.50
N LEU A 17 -0.71 -11.71 -2.34
CA LEU A 17 0.47 -11.39 -1.57
C LEU A 17 0.29 -11.74 -0.09
N ARG A 18 -0.86 -11.37 0.49
CA ARG A 18 -1.16 -11.69 1.89
C ARG A 18 -1.05 -13.17 2.19
N ARG A 19 -1.50 -14.02 1.27
CA ARG A 19 -1.43 -15.48 1.41
C ARG A 19 0.00 -16.01 1.43
N LYS A 20 0.93 -15.29 0.84
CA LYS A 20 2.34 -15.69 0.76
C LYS A 20 3.17 -15.17 1.92
N LEU A 21 2.61 -14.30 2.75
CA LEU A 21 3.34 -13.75 3.88
C LEU A 21 3.55 -14.80 4.95
N PRO A 22 4.66 -14.70 5.72
CA PRO A 22 4.81 -15.52 6.93
C PRO A 22 3.60 -15.32 7.85
N PRO A 23 3.18 -16.34 8.61
CA PRO A 23 1.95 -16.26 9.40
C PRO A 23 1.83 -15.04 10.30
N GLU A 24 2.90 -14.63 10.97
CA GLU A 24 2.87 -13.45 11.84
C GLU A 24 2.60 -12.16 11.07
N MET A 25 3.23 -12.03 9.90
CA MET A 25 3.01 -10.87 9.05
C MET A 25 1.62 -10.88 8.43
N ALA A 26 1.16 -12.05 8.01
CA ALA A 26 -0.17 -12.20 7.42
C ALA A 26 -1.25 -11.79 8.42
N GLU A 27 -1.10 -12.20 9.67
CA GLU A 27 -2.04 -11.85 10.73
C GLU A 27 -2.11 -10.33 10.93
N ARG A 28 -0.96 -9.68 10.97
CA ARG A 28 -0.90 -8.22 11.13
C ARG A 28 -1.41 -7.48 9.91
N ALA A 29 -1.17 -8.01 8.73
CA ALA A 29 -1.66 -7.41 7.50
C ALA A 29 -3.19 -7.34 7.46
N MET A 30 -3.86 -8.28 8.12
CA MET A 30 -5.32 -8.29 8.21
C MET A 30 -5.87 -7.11 9.02
N ASP A 31 -5.05 -6.52 9.89
CA ASP A 31 -5.46 -5.37 10.69
C ASP A 31 -5.34 -4.04 9.95
N VAL A 32 -4.79 -4.05 8.74
CA VAL A 32 -4.57 -2.84 7.96
C VAL A 32 -5.39 -2.92 6.67
N PRO A 33 -6.55 -2.25 6.63
CA PRO A 33 -7.35 -2.25 5.41
C PRO A 33 -6.63 -1.53 4.28
N VAL A 34 -6.93 -1.94 3.06
CA VAL A 34 -6.43 -1.31 1.85
C VAL A 34 -7.57 -0.53 1.21
N VAL A 35 -7.32 0.75 0.95
CA VAL A 35 -8.29 1.62 0.30
C VAL A 35 -7.78 1.93 -1.10
N LEU A 36 -8.62 1.67 -2.09
CA LEU A 36 -8.25 1.87 -3.49
C LEU A 36 -8.82 3.21 -3.97
N LEU A 37 -7.95 4.12 -4.36
CA LEU A 37 -8.31 5.43 -4.85
C LEU A 37 -7.74 5.61 -6.26
N ALA A 38 -8.24 6.59 -7.00
CA ALA A 38 -7.72 6.88 -8.33
C ALA A 38 -6.38 7.60 -8.23
N ARG A 39 -6.37 8.75 -7.58
CA ARG A 39 -5.20 9.62 -7.39
C ARG A 39 -5.33 10.32 -6.05
N PRO A 40 -4.26 10.90 -5.52
CA PRO A 40 -4.38 11.74 -4.34
C PRO A 40 -5.39 12.86 -4.58
N THR A 41 -6.21 13.13 -3.57
CA THR A 41 -7.21 14.20 -3.69
C THR A 41 -6.53 15.56 -3.67
N LYS A 42 -7.27 16.60 -4.08
CA LYS A 42 -6.74 17.97 -4.03
C LYS A 42 -6.37 18.36 -2.60
N ALA A 43 -7.16 17.93 -1.63
CA ALA A 43 -6.86 18.19 -0.22
C ALA A 43 -5.55 17.51 0.21
N MET A 44 -5.35 16.28 -0.18
CA MET A 44 -4.11 15.56 0.12
C MET A 44 -2.89 16.27 -0.45
N VAL A 45 -3.00 16.77 -1.68
CA VAL A 45 -1.88 17.47 -2.32
C VAL A 45 -1.63 18.83 -1.65
N ARG A 46 -2.69 19.61 -1.41
CA ARG A 46 -2.56 20.98 -0.87
C ARG A 46 -2.28 21.02 0.61
N GLU A 47 -2.99 20.22 1.39
CA GLU A 47 -2.92 20.29 2.85
C GLU A 47 -1.87 19.36 3.43
N ASP A 48 -1.75 18.17 2.86
CA ASP A 48 -0.83 17.16 3.38
C ASP A 48 0.51 17.14 2.64
N GLY A 49 0.63 17.93 1.58
CA GLY A 49 1.87 18.01 0.81
C GLY A 49 2.23 16.77 0.02
N LEU A 50 1.24 15.94 -0.31
CA LEU A 50 1.50 14.72 -1.05
C LEU A 50 1.78 15.00 -2.52
N ASP A 51 2.66 14.18 -3.10
CA ASP A 51 2.93 14.22 -4.53
C ASP A 51 1.70 13.71 -5.29
N PRO A 52 1.20 14.45 -6.30
CA PRO A 52 0.06 13.98 -7.08
C PRO A 52 0.31 12.67 -7.84
N ASP A 53 1.58 12.31 -8.05
CA ASP A 53 1.94 11.06 -8.74
C ASP A 53 2.22 9.91 -7.78
N LEU A 54 1.95 10.09 -6.50
CA LEU A 54 2.21 9.07 -5.48
C LEU A 54 1.50 7.75 -5.81
N LEU A 55 2.19 6.64 -5.65
CA LEU A 55 1.65 5.31 -5.97
C LEU A 55 0.87 4.71 -4.81
N GLY A 56 1.31 4.94 -3.59
CA GLY A 56 0.66 4.43 -2.39
C GLY A 56 1.09 5.20 -1.16
N LEU A 57 0.38 4.98 -0.06
CA LEU A 57 0.64 5.70 1.18
C LEU A 57 0.14 4.88 2.36
N PHE A 58 0.99 4.72 3.37
CA PHE A 58 0.55 4.23 4.66
C PHE A 58 0.08 5.42 5.51
N VAL A 59 -1.12 5.31 6.06
CA VAL A 59 -1.71 6.34 6.93
C VAL A 59 -1.90 5.73 8.31
N GLY A 60 -1.51 6.46 9.34
CA GLY A 60 -1.63 6.02 10.72
C GLY A 60 -0.28 5.79 11.36
N PRO A 61 -0.22 5.53 12.66
CA PRO A 61 1.03 5.25 13.36
C PRO A 61 1.55 3.86 12.99
N ASN A 62 2.87 3.74 12.82
CA ASN A 62 3.45 2.41 12.72
C ASN A 62 3.49 1.80 14.12
N ARG A 63 3.85 0.51 14.23
CA ARG A 63 3.88 -0.17 15.52
C ARG A 63 4.83 0.46 16.53
N ALA A 64 5.90 1.10 16.05
CA ALA A 64 6.87 1.76 16.93
C ALA A 64 6.33 3.06 17.50
N GLU A 65 5.43 3.72 16.79
CA GLU A 65 4.88 5.01 17.17
C GLU A 65 3.53 4.91 17.91
N GLY A 66 2.93 3.76 17.94
CA GLY A 66 1.55 3.55 18.38
C GLY A 66 1.27 3.77 19.85
N ALA A 67 2.26 4.16 20.65
CA ALA A 67 2.11 4.26 22.10
C ALA A 67 2.05 5.69 22.63
N ASP A 68 2.00 6.67 21.76
CA ASP A 68 2.07 8.08 22.17
C ASP A 68 0.72 8.68 22.49
N GLY A 69 0.16 8.33 23.54
CA GLY A 69 -0.84 9.09 24.30
C GLY A 69 -1.94 9.89 23.60
N GLY A 70 -2.12 9.76 22.30
CA GLY A 70 -3.24 10.38 21.60
C GLY A 70 -4.12 9.28 21.00
N ASP A 71 -5.30 9.64 20.48
CA ASP A 71 -6.10 8.70 19.71
C ASP A 71 -5.43 8.50 18.36
N PRO A 72 -4.70 7.40 18.15
CA PRO A 72 -4.05 7.19 16.86
C PRO A 72 -5.11 6.97 15.79
N LEU A 73 -4.88 7.53 14.61
CA LEU A 73 -5.69 7.18 13.45
C LEU A 73 -5.55 5.69 13.19
N PRO A 74 -6.63 4.99 12.88
CA PRO A 74 -6.52 3.58 12.53
C PRO A 74 -5.60 3.44 11.30
N PRO A 75 -4.73 2.43 11.27
CA PRO A 75 -3.83 2.25 10.14
C PRO A 75 -4.60 1.86 8.89
N GLU A 76 -4.18 2.41 7.76
CA GLU A 76 -4.69 1.98 6.46
C GLU A 76 -3.63 2.21 5.39
N ILE A 77 -3.75 1.46 4.31
CA ILE A 77 -2.86 1.62 3.16
C ILE A 77 -3.71 2.11 2.00
N LEU A 78 -3.30 3.22 1.40
CA LEU A 78 -3.94 3.75 0.21
C LEU A 78 -3.14 3.33 -1.01
N LEU A 79 -3.83 2.87 -2.05
CA LEU A 79 -3.21 2.59 -3.34
C LEU A 79 -3.89 3.47 -4.39
N PHE A 80 -3.08 4.21 -5.15
CA PHE A 80 -3.58 5.15 -6.15
C PHE A 80 -3.51 4.48 -7.54
N LEU A 81 -4.61 3.86 -7.92
CA LEU A 81 -4.65 2.93 -9.05
C LEU A 81 -4.36 3.58 -10.41
N ASP A 82 -4.84 4.81 -10.62
CA ASP A 82 -4.57 5.50 -11.88
C ASP A 82 -3.08 5.85 -12.00
N ASN A 83 -2.46 6.25 -10.88
CA ASN A 83 -1.03 6.53 -10.88
C ASN A 83 -0.22 5.25 -11.10
N LEU A 84 -0.66 4.14 -10.48
CA LEU A 84 -0.01 2.85 -10.69
C LEU A 84 -0.13 2.39 -12.15
N TRP A 85 -1.30 2.59 -12.74
CA TRP A 85 -1.53 2.25 -14.15
C TRP A 85 -0.65 3.09 -15.08
N ASP A 86 -0.55 4.39 -14.82
CA ASP A 86 0.32 5.28 -15.58
C ASP A 86 1.79 4.90 -15.42
N TYR A 87 2.19 4.58 -14.21
CA TYR A 87 3.57 4.13 -13.92
C TYR A 87 3.89 2.84 -14.66
N ALA A 88 2.93 1.95 -14.78
CA ALA A 88 3.06 0.69 -15.49
C ALA A 88 2.96 0.87 -17.02
N GLU A 89 2.79 2.10 -17.48
CA GLU A 89 2.66 2.43 -18.91
C GLU A 89 1.53 1.67 -19.61
N GLY A 90 0.45 1.42 -18.88
CA GLY A 90 -0.72 0.74 -19.41
C GLY A 90 -0.54 -0.76 -19.63
N ASP A 91 0.50 -1.36 -19.07
CA ASP A 91 0.74 -2.79 -19.16
C ASP A 91 0.16 -3.50 -17.94
N GLU A 92 -0.74 -4.45 -18.17
CA GLU A 92 -1.42 -5.15 -17.09
C GLU A 92 -0.47 -5.92 -16.18
N ASN A 93 0.51 -6.62 -16.74
CA ASN A 93 1.45 -7.40 -15.93
C ASN A 93 2.34 -6.50 -15.09
N ALA A 94 2.78 -5.38 -15.66
CA ALA A 94 3.54 -4.39 -14.91
C ALA A 94 2.70 -3.76 -13.80
N PHE A 95 1.42 -3.48 -14.09
CA PHE A 95 0.49 -2.96 -13.10
C PHE A 95 0.34 -3.91 -11.91
N ARG A 96 0.15 -5.20 -12.18
CA ARG A 96 0.05 -6.23 -11.12
C ARG A 96 1.29 -6.23 -10.23
N GLU A 97 2.46 -6.18 -10.85
CA GLU A 97 3.72 -6.16 -10.11
C GLU A 97 3.84 -4.90 -9.26
N GLU A 98 3.52 -3.74 -9.83
CA GLU A 98 3.60 -2.47 -9.10
C GLU A 98 2.61 -2.42 -7.92
N VAL A 99 1.44 -3.00 -8.07
CA VAL A 99 0.49 -3.11 -6.96
C VAL A 99 1.12 -3.91 -5.81
N ARG A 100 1.72 -5.06 -6.12
CA ARG A 100 2.35 -5.90 -5.09
C ARG A 100 3.51 -5.18 -4.41
N VAL A 101 4.39 -4.59 -5.19
CA VAL A 101 5.57 -3.89 -4.67
C VAL A 101 5.15 -2.72 -3.79
N THR A 102 4.20 -1.90 -4.27
CA THR A 102 3.74 -0.73 -3.54
C THR A 102 3.02 -1.14 -2.25
N TYR A 103 2.11 -2.09 -2.35
CA TYR A 103 1.40 -2.57 -1.16
C TYR A 103 2.38 -3.10 -0.10
N PHE A 104 3.32 -3.92 -0.52
CA PHE A 104 4.27 -4.52 0.42
C PHE A 104 5.19 -3.47 1.03
N HIS A 105 5.58 -2.48 0.24
CA HIS A 105 6.41 -1.38 0.76
C HIS A 105 5.67 -0.61 1.86
N GLU A 106 4.39 -0.28 1.63
CA GLU A 106 3.59 0.43 2.63
C GLU A 106 3.26 -0.44 3.85
N LEU A 107 3.01 -1.72 3.63
CA LEU A 107 2.83 -2.66 4.74
C LEU A 107 4.10 -2.73 5.59
N GLY A 108 5.26 -2.68 4.96
CA GLY A 108 6.54 -2.65 5.67
C GLY A 108 6.65 -1.45 6.61
N HIS A 109 6.14 -0.29 6.20
CA HIS A 109 6.11 0.89 7.08
C HIS A 109 5.27 0.61 8.32
N TYR A 110 4.11 0.00 8.16
CA TYR A 110 3.27 -0.37 9.30
C TYR A 110 3.99 -1.33 10.24
N LEU A 111 4.70 -2.29 9.68
CA LEU A 111 5.43 -3.31 10.48
C LEU A 111 6.74 -2.77 11.05
N GLY A 112 7.13 -1.55 10.67
CA GLY A 112 8.40 -0.96 11.12
C GLY A 112 9.63 -1.60 10.46
N LEU A 113 9.46 -2.19 9.29
CA LEU A 113 10.56 -2.82 8.56
C LEU A 113 11.20 -1.82 7.61
N GLU A 114 12.51 -1.96 7.43
CA GLU A 114 13.23 -1.17 6.43
C GLU A 114 13.42 -2.02 5.18
N GLU A 115 13.77 -1.39 4.06
CA GLU A 115 13.95 -2.10 2.79
C GLU A 115 14.93 -3.26 2.88
N GLY A 116 16.02 -3.09 3.63
CA GLY A 116 16.99 -4.16 3.85
C GLY A 116 16.37 -5.40 4.51
N ASP A 117 15.45 -5.19 5.45
CA ASP A 117 14.77 -6.28 6.11
C ASP A 117 13.87 -7.04 5.14
N LEU A 118 13.22 -6.32 4.23
CA LEU A 118 12.37 -6.94 3.23
C LEU A 118 13.18 -7.78 2.25
N GLU A 119 14.33 -7.29 1.83
CA GLU A 119 15.24 -8.03 0.94
C GLU A 119 15.76 -9.30 1.60
N GLU A 120 16.20 -9.20 2.86
CA GLU A 120 16.71 -10.35 3.59
C GLU A 120 15.68 -11.45 3.75
N ARG A 121 14.40 -11.08 3.79
CA ARG A 121 13.31 -12.03 3.92
C ARG A 121 12.82 -12.57 2.57
N GLY A 122 13.39 -12.09 1.47
CA GLY A 122 13.00 -12.51 0.13
C GLY A 122 11.59 -12.09 -0.26
N LEU A 123 11.13 -10.98 0.29
CA LEU A 123 9.75 -10.53 0.16
C LEU A 123 9.61 -9.23 -0.63
N GLU A 124 10.46 -8.99 -1.58
CA GLU A 124 10.34 -7.81 -2.45
C GLU A 124 9.22 -7.95 -3.44
#